data_4edd9ef4a816cdfa7567cd1e8897b91c
#
_entry.id   4edd9ef4a816cdfa7567cd1e8897b91c
#
_cell.length_a   1.000
_cell.length_b   1.000
_cell.length_c   1.000
_cell.angle_alpha   90.00
_cell.angle_beta   90.00
_cell.angle_gamma   90.00
#
_symmetry.space_group_name_H-M   'P 1'
#
loop_
_entity.id
_entity.type
_entity.pdbx_description
1 polymer ?
#
loop_
_entity_poly.entity_id
_entity_poly.type
_entity_poly.pdbx_seq_one_letter_code
_entity_poly.pdbx_strand_id
1 'polypeptide(L)'
;RSDYTFDRHVNWLKSFIEGLDLQNINLIAQDWGGPIALRNVADNPDRFARILVTNTGLGDAKGIPLEKSSELHRLLSETPVLPIEEVTKNALGAVDGRPGFFFWIKHCDAYADFDPGEVMRFWLNDCSDEECRAYAAPFPDESYKQGARQFPTLVPIIPDNPSIPDNKRAWKALEKFDKPFLTAFSASPLPTRGPCATFLDFKMHKNEAPAIARFQQDIPGARGLNHVTIADSGHYTQDDAGEELARVAIEFFTTT
;
A
#
# COMPACT_ATOMS: atom_id res chain seq x y z
N ARG A 1 -8.14 3.37 18.82
CA ARG A 1 -7.96 3.83 17.42
C ARG A 1 -7.26 5.17 17.33
N SER A 2 -7.52 6.12 18.22
CA SER A 2 -6.92 7.47 18.20
C SER A 2 -5.38 7.47 18.18
N ASP A 3 -4.75 6.38 18.59
CA ASP A 3 -3.29 6.24 18.55
C ASP A 3 -2.75 5.87 17.15
N TYR A 4 -3.59 5.33 16.29
CA TYR A 4 -3.22 4.96 14.92
C TYR A 4 -3.50 6.14 13.98
N THR A 5 -2.50 6.97 13.74
CA THR A 5 -2.54 8.06 12.76
C THR A 5 -1.34 7.94 11.81
N PHE A 6 -1.47 8.43 10.57
CA PHE A 6 -0.39 8.37 9.61
C PHE A 6 0.89 9.06 10.17
N ASP A 7 0.76 10.27 10.67
CA ASP A 7 1.91 11.03 11.20
C ASP A 7 2.58 10.35 12.38
N ARG A 8 1.80 9.68 13.25
CA ARG A 8 2.37 8.94 14.38
C ARG A 8 3.23 7.77 13.90
N HIS A 9 2.79 7.02 12.88
CA HIS A 9 3.58 5.93 12.29
C HIS A 9 4.85 6.45 11.61
N VAL A 10 4.77 7.57 10.90
CA VAL A 10 5.95 8.24 10.34
C VAL A 10 6.94 8.61 11.44
N ASN A 11 6.45 9.20 12.54
CA ASN A 11 7.29 9.61 13.66
C ASN A 11 7.88 8.41 14.41
N TRP A 12 7.16 7.30 14.57
CA TRP A 12 7.69 6.09 15.18
C TRP A 12 8.83 5.50 14.35
N LEU A 13 8.67 5.40 13.03
CA LEU A 13 9.75 4.95 12.16
C LEU A 13 10.95 5.91 12.20
N LYS A 14 10.69 7.21 12.19
CA LYS A 14 11.73 8.23 12.34
C LYS A 14 12.53 8.03 13.64
N SER A 15 11.82 7.92 14.76
CA SER A 15 12.46 7.71 16.07
C SER A 15 13.28 6.41 16.13
N PHE A 16 12.80 5.34 15.45
CA PHE A 16 13.52 4.08 15.33
C PHE A 16 14.83 4.24 14.53
N ILE A 17 14.76 4.87 13.35
CA ILE A 17 15.92 5.11 12.47
C ILE A 17 16.96 6.00 13.18
N GLU A 18 16.51 7.08 13.79
CA GLU A 18 17.40 8.04 14.49
C GLU A 18 17.94 7.47 15.79
N GLY A 19 17.11 6.79 16.58
CA GLY A 19 17.49 6.20 17.87
C GLY A 19 18.54 5.09 17.75
N LEU A 20 18.55 4.37 16.64
CA LEU A 20 19.56 3.37 16.30
C LEU A 20 20.66 3.91 15.40
N ASP A 21 20.62 5.19 15.05
CA ASP A 21 21.54 5.85 14.10
C ASP A 21 21.76 5.04 12.81
N LEU A 22 20.69 4.51 12.24
CA LEU A 22 20.79 3.71 11.02
C LEU A 22 21.25 4.57 9.84
N GLN A 23 22.27 4.08 9.13
CA GLN A 23 22.91 4.72 7.99
C GLN A 23 23.01 3.72 6.83
N ASN A 24 23.16 4.23 5.61
CA ASN A 24 23.27 3.41 4.38
C ASN A 24 22.12 2.39 4.24
N ILE A 25 20.90 2.81 4.57
CA ILE A 25 19.73 1.96 4.60
C ILE A 25 19.39 1.51 3.18
N ASN A 26 19.31 0.19 2.96
CA ASN A 26 18.63 -0.39 1.83
C ASN A 26 17.18 -0.68 2.23
N LEU A 27 16.24 0.05 1.64
CA LEU A 27 14.82 -0.01 1.99
C LEU A 27 14.07 -0.91 1.00
N ILE A 28 13.27 -1.84 1.52
CA ILE A 28 12.17 -2.48 0.79
C ILE A 28 10.87 -2.02 1.45
N ALA A 29 9.94 -1.51 0.65
CA ALA A 29 8.68 -0.99 1.17
C ALA A 29 7.48 -1.46 0.33
N GLN A 30 6.44 -1.96 1.03
CA GLN A 30 5.20 -2.44 0.45
C GLN A 30 4.01 -1.85 1.20
N ASP A 31 2.87 -1.67 0.54
CA ASP A 31 1.64 -1.13 1.10
C ASP A 31 1.88 0.10 2.00
N TRP A 32 1.41 0.13 3.24
CA TRP A 32 1.63 1.21 4.20
C TRP A 32 3.10 1.45 4.55
N GLY A 33 3.97 0.44 4.37
CA GLY A 33 5.41 0.63 4.52
C GLY A 33 5.96 1.70 3.57
N GLY A 34 5.37 1.82 2.35
CA GLY A 34 5.76 2.85 1.39
C GLY A 34 5.47 4.27 1.89
N PRO A 35 4.23 4.68 2.13
CA PRO A 35 3.90 6.03 2.56
C PRO A 35 4.65 6.46 3.83
N ILE A 36 4.77 5.54 4.81
CA ILE A 36 5.46 5.81 6.08
C ILE A 36 6.96 5.99 5.84
N ALA A 37 7.60 5.07 5.08
CA ALA A 37 9.03 5.13 4.86
C ALA A 37 9.43 6.24 3.88
N LEU A 38 8.66 6.48 2.81
CA LEU A 38 8.97 7.53 1.83
C LEU A 38 8.91 8.94 2.43
N ARG A 39 8.07 9.18 3.44
CA ARG A 39 8.12 10.42 4.22
C ARG A 39 9.43 10.53 5.02
N ASN A 40 9.92 9.44 5.59
CA ASN A 40 11.21 9.40 6.27
C ASN A 40 12.40 9.56 5.30
N VAL A 41 12.31 8.97 4.10
CA VAL A 41 13.29 9.22 3.03
C VAL A 41 13.33 10.69 2.65
N ALA A 42 12.17 11.31 2.49
CA ALA A 42 12.07 12.72 2.13
C ALA A 42 12.64 13.67 3.19
N ASP A 43 12.50 13.33 4.46
CA ASP A 43 13.02 14.12 5.59
C ASP A 43 14.54 13.89 5.82
N ASN A 44 15.05 12.69 5.53
CA ASN A 44 16.43 12.28 5.83
C ASN A 44 17.05 11.47 4.65
N PRO A 45 17.13 12.02 3.42
CA PRO A 45 17.54 11.27 2.23
C PRO A 45 18.96 10.70 2.34
N ASP A 46 19.83 11.33 3.09
CA ASP A 46 21.23 10.91 3.22
C ASP A 46 21.40 9.58 3.95
N ARG A 47 20.45 9.21 4.81
CA ARG A 47 20.48 7.94 5.54
C ARG A 47 20.17 6.72 4.65
N PHE A 48 19.56 6.91 3.48
CA PHE A 48 19.15 5.84 2.59
C PHE A 48 20.14 5.70 1.42
N ALA A 49 20.58 4.47 1.18
CA ALA A 49 21.47 4.15 0.06
C ALA A 49 20.68 3.75 -1.19
N ARG A 50 19.69 2.87 -1.03
CA ARG A 50 18.87 2.33 -2.13
C ARG A 50 17.44 2.11 -1.67
N ILE A 51 16.49 2.24 -2.58
CA ILE A 51 15.07 2.04 -2.29
C ILE A 51 14.48 1.09 -3.32
N LEU A 52 13.80 0.06 -2.85
CA LEU A 52 12.94 -0.80 -3.65
C LEU A 52 11.50 -0.66 -3.13
N VAL A 53 10.57 -0.34 -4.02
CA VAL A 53 9.14 -0.27 -3.68
C VAL A 53 8.35 -1.30 -4.47
N THR A 54 7.39 -1.93 -3.79
CA THR A 54 6.43 -2.87 -4.38
C THR A 54 5.02 -2.58 -3.88
N ASN A 55 4.04 -2.63 -4.75
CA ASN A 55 2.60 -2.46 -4.46
C ASN A 55 2.28 -1.39 -3.40
N THR A 56 2.80 -0.20 -3.61
CA THR A 56 2.65 0.94 -2.71
C THR A 56 2.52 2.25 -3.47
N GLY A 57 2.27 3.34 -2.74
CA GLY A 57 2.19 4.69 -3.28
C GLY A 57 2.38 5.73 -2.19
N LEU A 58 2.49 6.98 -2.57
CA LEU A 58 2.44 8.13 -1.67
C LEU A 58 1.32 9.06 -2.14
N GLY A 59 0.11 8.85 -1.62
CA GLY A 59 -1.08 9.60 -2.02
C GLY A 59 -1.00 11.08 -1.63
N ASP A 60 -1.20 11.97 -2.61
CA ASP A 60 -1.20 13.43 -2.41
C ASP A 60 -2.39 14.12 -3.08
N ALA A 61 -3.40 13.35 -3.49
CA ALA A 61 -4.58 13.78 -4.23
C ALA A 61 -4.25 14.54 -5.53
N LYS A 62 -3.10 14.25 -6.18
CA LYS A 62 -2.71 14.86 -7.45
C LYS A 62 -3.83 14.68 -8.49
N GLY A 63 -4.31 15.80 -9.06
CA GLY A 63 -5.36 15.79 -10.08
C GLY A 63 -6.81 15.73 -9.54
N ILE A 64 -7.00 15.65 -8.23
CA ILE A 64 -8.34 15.71 -7.62
C ILE A 64 -8.53 17.09 -6.98
N PRO A 65 -9.49 17.91 -7.46
CA PRO A 65 -9.74 19.22 -6.89
C PRO A 65 -10.26 19.16 -5.45
N LEU A 66 -9.90 20.14 -4.62
CA LEU A 66 -10.31 20.20 -3.22
C LEU A 66 -11.83 20.28 -3.06
N GLU A 67 -12.52 20.91 -4.01
CA GLU A 67 -13.97 21.03 -4.06
C GLU A 67 -14.71 19.68 -4.12
N LYS A 68 -14.00 18.63 -4.56
CA LYS A 68 -14.55 17.27 -4.58
C LYS A 68 -14.60 16.61 -3.20
N SER A 69 -13.95 17.16 -2.18
CA SER A 69 -13.87 16.55 -0.85
C SER A 69 -15.24 16.27 -0.25
N SER A 70 -16.14 17.25 -0.28
CA SER A 70 -17.51 17.08 0.28
C SER A 70 -18.30 15.98 -0.42
N GLU A 71 -18.19 15.88 -1.74
CA GLU A 71 -18.82 14.82 -2.52
C GLU A 71 -18.23 13.44 -2.15
N LEU A 72 -16.90 13.33 -2.08
CA LEU A 72 -16.23 12.08 -1.72
C LEU A 72 -16.53 11.64 -0.29
N HIS A 73 -16.58 12.56 0.67
CA HIS A 73 -17.02 12.26 2.05
C HIS A 73 -18.47 11.74 2.08
N ARG A 74 -19.37 12.37 1.34
CA ARG A 74 -20.75 11.89 1.21
C ARG A 74 -20.80 10.48 0.63
N LEU A 75 -20.10 10.24 -0.50
CA LEU A 75 -20.04 8.93 -1.13
C LEU A 75 -19.46 7.87 -0.17
N LEU A 76 -18.39 8.20 0.56
CA LEU A 76 -17.83 7.29 1.57
C LEU A 76 -18.84 6.99 2.68
N SER A 77 -19.54 8.02 3.19
CA SER A 77 -20.54 7.82 4.26
C SER A 77 -21.70 6.93 3.83
N GLU A 78 -22.14 7.05 2.57
CA GLU A 78 -23.23 6.30 1.98
C GLU A 78 -22.80 4.92 1.44
N THR A 79 -21.48 4.61 1.44
CA THR A 79 -20.98 3.30 1.00
C THR A 79 -21.41 2.21 1.97
N PRO A 80 -22.03 1.12 1.51
CA PRO A 80 -22.47 0.04 2.39
C PRO A 80 -21.28 -0.72 2.99
N VAL A 81 -21.51 -1.29 4.18
CA VAL A 81 -20.59 -2.24 4.82
C VAL A 81 -20.87 -3.62 4.23
N LEU A 82 -19.87 -4.21 3.60
CA LEU A 82 -19.99 -5.48 2.90
C LEU A 82 -19.01 -6.53 3.49
N PRO A 83 -19.32 -7.84 3.38
CA PRO A 83 -18.34 -8.89 3.68
C PRO A 83 -17.17 -8.86 2.69
N ILE A 84 -16.02 -9.46 3.07
CA ILE A 84 -14.78 -9.36 2.29
C ILE A 84 -14.93 -9.87 0.86
N GLU A 85 -15.71 -10.91 0.64
CA GLU A 85 -16.00 -11.45 -0.69
C GLU A 85 -16.62 -10.40 -1.62
N GLU A 86 -17.61 -9.65 -1.13
CA GLU A 86 -18.28 -8.60 -1.90
C GLU A 86 -17.38 -7.36 -2.06
N VAL A 87 -16.57 -7.04 -1.05
CA VAL A 87 -15.55 -5.99 -1.16
C VAL A 87 -14.58 -6.31 -2.29
N THR A 88 -14.10 -7.54 -2.36
CA THR A 88 -13.15 -7.96 -3.39
C THR A 88 -13.71 -7.82 -4.80
N LYS A 89 -14.98 -8.16 -5.00
CA LYS A 89 -15.70 -7.97 -6.29
C LYS A 89 -15.77 -6.50 -6.70
N ASN A 90 -15.81 -5.59 -5.73
CA ASN A 90 -15.95 -4.15 -5.93
C ASN A 90 -14.62 -3.38 -5.84
N ALA A 91 -13.50 -4.05 -5.51
CA ALA A 91 -12.23 -3.40 -5.16
C ALA A 91 -11.61 -2.58 -6.31
N LEU A 92 -11.87 -2.96 -7.55
CA LEU A 92 -11.33 -2.28 -8.73
C LEU A 92 -12.34 -1.34 -9.37
N GLY A 93 -11.90 -0.11 -9.63
CA GLY A 93 -12.70 0.87 -10.35
C GLY A 93 -13.69 1.64 -9.49
N ALA A 94 -14.86 1.90 -10.04
CA ALA A 94 -15.96 2.60 -9.38
C ALA A 94 -17.27 1.82 -9.54
N VAL A 95 -18.03 1.72 -8.46
CA VAL A 95 -19.34 1.09 -8.41
C VAL A 95 -20.39 2.12 -8.02
N ASP A 96 -21.36 2.38 -8.87
CA ASP A 96 -22.37 3.44 -8.67
C ASP A 96 -21.76 4.80 -8.34
N GLY A 97 -20.64 5.15 -8.99
CA GLY A 97 -19.90 6.39 -8.77
C GLY A 97 -19.03 6.42 -7.50
N ARG A 98 -19.00 5.35 -6.70
CA ARG A 98 -18.17 5.21 -5.51
C ARG A 98 -16.85 4.56 -5.88
N PRO A 99 -15.70 5.14 -5.49
CA PRO A 99 -14.41 4.43 -5.60
C PRO A 99 -14.45 3.06 -4.93
N GLY A 100 -13.96 2.02 -5.60
CA GLY A 100 -13.96 0.65 -5.06
C GLY A 100 -13.27 0.54 -3.70
N PHE A 101 -12.21 1.32 -3.49
CA PHE A 101 -11.50 1.40 -2.22
C PHE A 101 -12.37 1.84 -1.02
N PHE A 102 -13.50 2.55 -1.25
CA PHE A 102 -14.43 2.93 -0.17
C PHE A 102 -15.10 1.72 0.47
N PHE A 103 -15.38 0.66 -0.30
CA PHE A 103 -15.91 -0.58 0.26
C PHE A 103 -14.91 -1.27 1.19
N TRP A 104 -13.61 -1.24 0.85
CA TRP A 104 -12.55 -1.71 1.72
C TRP A 104 -12.46 -0.91 3.02
N ILE A 105 -12.47 0.42 2.95
CA ILE A 105 -12.51 1.29 4.14
C ILE A 105 -13.70 0.91 5.03
N LYS A 106 -14.90 0.80 4.47
CA LYS A 106 -16.13 0.50 5.22
C LYS A 106 -16.11 -0.91 5.83
N HIS A 107 -15.59 -1.90 5.12
CA HIS A 107 -15.40 -3.23 5.66
C HIS A 107 -14.50 -3.21 6.90
N CYS A 108 -13.29 -2.67 6.77
CA CYS A 108 -12.34 -2.62 7.88
C CYS A 108 -12.86 -1.80 9.06
N ASP A 109 -13.48 -0.67 8.79
CA ASP A 109 -13.96 0.24 9.83
C ASP A 109 -15.14 -0.35 10.62
N ALA A 110 -16.12 -0.97 9.95
CA ALA A 110 -17.45 -1.21 10.52
C ALA A 110 -18.00 -2.62 10.34
N TYR A 111 -17.35 -3.52 9.57
CA TYR A 111 -17.87 -4.88 9.44
C TYR A 111 -17.75 -5.64 10.77
N ALA A 112 -18.89 -6.13 11.29
CA ALA A 112 -18.95 -6.72 12.63
C ALA A 112 -18.03 -7.94 12.78
N ASP A 113 -18.03 -8.82 11.78
CA ASP A 113 -17.28 -10.07 11.76
C ASP A 113 -15.93 -9.91 11.04
N PHE A 114 -15.27 -8.75 11.18
CA PHE A 114 -13.96 -8.52 10.56
C PHE A 114 -12.94 -9.54 11.07
N ASP A 115 -12.39 -10.32 10.15
CA ASP A 115 -11.38 -11.34 10.41
C ASP A 115 -10.15 -11.13 9.50
N PRO A 116 -8.97 -10.81 10.06
CA PRO A 116 -7.74 -10.66 9.29
C PRO A 116 -7.34 -11.92 8.51
N GLY A 117 -7.63 -13.12 9.03
CA GLY A 117 -7.36 -14.37 8.34
C GLY A 117 -8.24 -14.53 7.08
N GLU A 118 -9.53 -14.20 7.19
CA GLU A 118 -10.42 -14.23 6.03
C GLU A 118 -10.06 -13.13 5.00
N VAL A 119 -9.60 -11.97 5.45
CA VAL A 119 -9.06 -10.95 4.54
C VAL A 119 -7.92 -11.53 3.72
N MET A 120 -6.95 -12.19 4.36
CA MET A 120 -5.81 -12.78 3.66
C MET A 120 -6.22 -13.94 2.75
N ARG A 121 -7.23 -14.74 3.12
CA ARG A 121 -7.81 -15.78 2.26
C ARG A 121 -8.25 -15.25 0.90
N PHE A 122 -8.82 -14.04 0.87
CA PHE A 122 -9.29 -13.40 -0.36
C PHE A 122 -8.22 -12.60 -1.10
N TRP A 123 -7.14 -12.20 -0.40
CA TRP A 123 -6.14 -11.30 -0.99
C TRP A 123 -4.79 -11.96 -1.29
N LEU A 124 -4.56 -13.21 -0.86
CA LEU A 124 -3.42 -14.03 -1.27
C LEU A 124 -3.81 -15.01 -2.38
N ASN A 125 -2.82 -15.39 -3.18
CA ASN A 125 -3.03 -16.35 -4.26
C ASN A 125 -3.46 -17.72 -3.75
N ASP A 126 -2.77 -18.27 -2.76
CA ASP A 126 -2.99 -19.62 -2.26
C ASP A 126 -2.88 -19.63 -0.72
N CYS A 127 -3.79 -18.94 -0.04
CA CYS A 127 -3.82 -18.92 1.43
C CYS A 127 -4.43 -20.21 1.97
N SER A 128 -3.60 -21.09 2.52
CA SER A 128 -4.07 -22.28 3.24
C SER A 128 -4.81 -21.92 4.54
N ASP A 129 -5.60 -22.85 5.07
CA ASP A 129 -6.28 -22.63 6.35
C ASP A 129 -5.29 -22.40 7.51
N GLU A 130 -4.09 -22.97 7.43
CA GLU A 130 -3.04 -22.75 8.43
C GLU A 130 -2.48 -21.34 8.36
N GLU A 131 -2.17 -20.85 7.17
CA GLU A 131 -1.72 -19.47 6.94
C GLU A 131 -2.78 -18.44 7.34
N CYS A 132 -4.03 -18.64 6.96
CA CYS A 132 -5.13 -17.76 7.38
C CYS A 132 -5.25 -17.71 8.91
N ARG A 133 -5.13 -18.86 9.61
CA ARG A 133 -5.09 -18.90 11.08
C ARG A 133 -3.86 -18.19 11.65
N ALA A 134 -2.70 -18.31 11.00
CA ALA A 134 -1.50 -17.59 11.41
C ALA A 134 -1.67 -16.08 11.31
N TYR A 135 -2.30 -15.57 10.23
CA TYR A 135 -2.65 -14.17 10.09
C TYR A 135 -3.68 -13.69 11.11
N ALA A 136 -4.61 -14.55 11.52
CA ALA A 136 -5.60 -14.23 12.57
C ALA A 136 -5.01 -14.29 13.99
N ALA A 137 -3.97 -15.09 14.23
CA ALA A 137 -3.43 -15.37 15.57
C ALA A 137 -3.03 -14.12 16.40
N PRO A 138 -2.50 -13.02 15.83
CA PRO A 138 -2.21 -11.80 16.59
C PRO A 138 -3.46 -11.07 17.10
N PHE A 139 -4.66 -11.47 16.70
CA PHE A 139 -5.92 -10.78 16.96
C PHE A 139 -6.90 -11.67 17.74
N PRO A 140 -6.59 -12.04 19.00
CA PRO A 140 -7.39 -13.00 19.78
C PRO A 140 -8.81 -12.51 20.08
N ASP A 141 -9.02 -11.19 20.08
CA ASP A 141 -10.33 -10.56 20.22
C ASP A 141 -10.39 -9.20 19.50
N GLU A 142 -11.57 -8.56 19.53
CA GLU A 142 -11.81 -7.32 18.80
C GLU A 142 -10.91 -6.15 19.25
N SER A 143 -10.44 -6.14 20.49
CA SER A 143 -9.58 -5.06 21.00
C SER A 143 -8.23 -5.01 20.29
N TYR A 144 -7.71 -6.15 19.85
CA TYR A 144 -6.46 -6.26 19.10
C TYR A 144 -6.58 -5.86 17.63
N LYS A 145 -7.79 -5.86 17.06
CA LYS A 145 -8.04 -5.53 15.65
C LYS A 145 -8.04 -4.03 15.34
N GLN A 146 -7.95 -3.17 16.35
CA GLN A 146 -8.18 -1.73 16.19
C GLN A 146 -7.18 -1.03 15.25
N GLY A 147 -5.93 -1.49 15.19
CA GLY A 147 -4.95 -1.03 14.22
C GLY A 147 -5.32 -1.44 12.80
N ALA A 148 -5.59 -2.73 12.56
CA ALA A 148 -5.97 -3.25 11.25
C ALA A 148 -7.24 -2.56 10.71
N ARG A 149 -8.23 -2.30 11.58
CA ARG A 149 -9.44 -1.55 11.21
C ARG A 149 -9.17 -0.08 10.87
N GLN A 150 -8.18 0.53 11.52
CA GLN A 150 -7.91 1.97 11.37
C GLN A 150 -7.10 2.27 10.10
N PHE A 151 -6.13 1.45 9.75
CA PHE A 151 -5.19 1.75 8.66
C PHE A 151 -5.85 2.13 7.33
N PRO A 152 -6.86 1.40 6.80
CA PRO A 152 -7.50 1.79 5.55
C PRO A 152 -8.19 3.16 5.59
N THR A 153 -8.67 3.59 6.77
CA THR A 153 -9.31 4.91 6.94
C THR A 153 -8.31 6.07 6.88
N LEU A 154 -7.02 5.80 7.06
CA LEU A 154 -5.95 6.80 7.05
C LEU A 154 -5.42 7.09 5.64
N VAL A 155 -5.76 6.27 4.64
CA VAL A 155 -5.27 6.45 3.27
C VAL A 155 -5.74 7.80 2.72
N PRO A 156 -4.83 8.68 2.26
CA PRO A 156 -5.16 10.05 1.88
C PRO A 156 -5.71 10.12 0.43
N ILE A 157 -6.90 9.54 0.23
CA ILE A 157 -7.61 9.50 -1.06
C ILE A 157 -8.61 10.66 -1.25
N ILE A 158 -9.00 11.33 -0.17
CA ILE A 158 -9.88 12.52 -0.22
C ILE A 158 -8.99 13.77 -0.11
N PRO A 159 -9.18 14.79 -0.97
CA PRO A 159 -8.24 15.91 -1.10
C PRO A 159 -8.02 16.77 0.15
N ASP A 160 -8.96 16.78 1.10
CA ASP A 160 -8.85 17.50 2.37
C ASP A 160 -8.24 16.65 3.51
N ASN A 161 -7.75 15.44 3.21
CA ASN A 161 -7.08 14.62 4.21
C ASN A 161 -5.88 15.37 4.79
N PRO A 162 -5.73 15.43 6.12
CA PRO A 162 -4.70 16.23 6.80
C PRO A 162 -3.26 15.82 6.45
N SER A 163 -3.02 14.60 5.97
CA SER A 163 -1.68 14.13 5.58
C SER A 163 -1.23 14.59 4.19
N ILE A 164 -2.14 15.13 3.37
CA ILE A 164 -1.84 15.53 1.97
C ILE A 164 -0.79 16.65 1.88
N PRO A 165 -0.81 17.71 2.68
CA PRO A 165 0.22 18.75 2.63
C PRO A 165 1.62 18.18 2.84
N ASP A 166 1.78 17.28 3.78
CA ASP A 166 3.06 16.63 4.09
C ASP A 166 3.49 15.65 3.01
N ASN A 167 2.56 14.89 2.43
CA ASN A 167 2.86 14.02 1.30
C ASN A 167 3.28 14.81 0.07
N LYS A 168 2.66 15.98 -0.20
CA LYS A 168 3.11 16.91 -1.26
C LYS A 168 4.51 17.45 -0.99
N ARG A 169 4.85 17.76 0.27
CA ARG A 169 6.21 18.16 0.66
C ARG A 169 7.19 17.02 0.41
N ALA A 170 6.83 15.80 0.82
CA ALA A 170 7.66 14.62 0.61
C ALA A 170 7.92 14.36 -0.88
N TRP A 171 6.91 14.49 -1.74
CA TRP A 171 7.10 14.39 -3.19
C TRP A 171 8.13 15.39 -3.73
N LYS A 172 8.10 16.66 -3.28
CA LYS A 172 9.10 17.67 -3.70
C LYS A 172 10.53 17.31 -3.28
N ALA A 173 10.70 16.55 -2.21
CA ALA A 173 11.99 16.03 -1.81
C ALA A 173 12.39 14.80 -2.64
N LEU A 174 11.45 13.87 -2.87
CA LEU A 174 11.67 12.68 -3.68
C LEU A 174 11.99 13.02 -5.15
N GLU A 175 11.43 14.09 -5.69
CA GLU A 175 11.78 14.64 -7.02
C GLU A 175 13.25 15.11 -7.14
N LYS A 176 13.98 15.10 -6.02
CA LYS A 176 15.43 15.40 -5.96
C LYS A 176 16.26 14.21 -5.51
N PHE A 177 15.61 13.08 -5.19
CA PHE A 177 16.31 11.88 -4.72
C PHE A 177 16.97 11.18 -5.91
N ASP A 178 18.30 11.23 -5.96
CA ASP A 178 19.13 10.74 -7.07
C ASP A 178 19.79 9.38 -6.83
N LYS A 179 19.66 8.83 -5.59
CA LYS A 179 20.16 7.49 -5.28
C LYS A 179 19.24 6.42 -5.87
N PRO A 180 19.75 5.19 -6.12
CA PRO A 180 18.99 4.15 -6.81
C PRO A 180 17.60 3.88 -6.21
N PHE A 181 16.57 3.95 -7.05
CA PHE A 181 15.17 3.77 -6.69
C PHE A 181 14.49 2.80 -7.66
N LEU A 182 14.28 1.56 -7.25
CA LEU A 182 13.69 0.50 -8.07
C LEU A 182 12.21 0.32 -7.75
N THR A 183 11.39 0.10 -8.78
CA THR A 183 10.02 -0.40 -8.64
C THR A 183 9.97 -1.87 -9.05
N ALA A 184 9.40 -2.73 -8.18
CA ALA A 184 9.19 -4.16 -8.42
C ALA A 184 7.73 -4.52 -8.08
N PHE A 185 6.79 -4.08 -8.91
CA PHE A 185 5.36 -4.23 -8.65
C PHE A 185 4.83 -5.55 -9.22
N SER A 186 3.80 -6.08 -8.60
CA SER A 186 3.06 -7.24 -9.11
C SER A 186 2.43 -6.95 -10.48
N ALA A 187 2.26 -8.00 -11.28
CA ALA A 187 1.57 -7.90 -12.56
C ALA A 187 0.07 -7.56 -12.42
N SER A 188 -0.51 -7.88 -11.28
CA SER A 188 -1.92 -7.61 -10.95
C SER A 188 -2.04 -6.93 -9.59
N PRO A 189 -2.96 -5.96 -9.40
CA PRO A 189 -3.25 -5.39 -8.08
C PRO A 189 -4.03 -6.34 -7.17
N LEU A 190 -4.55 -7.44 -7.70
CA LEU A 190 -5.33 -8.46 -6.99
C LEU A 190 -4.74 -9.84 -7.22
N PRO A 191 -5.03 -10.83 -6.36
CA PRO A 191 -4.59 -12.20 -6.53
C PRO A 191 -4.95 -12.76 -7.90
N THR A 192 -4.06 -13.53 -8.50
CA THR A 192 -4.24 -14.18 -9.80
C THR A 192 -4.76 -15.62 -9.68
N ARG A 193 -4.75 -16.16 -8.47
CA ARG A 193 -5.27 -17.48 -8.07
C ARG A 193 -6.09 -17.36 -6.78
N GLY A 194 -6.68 -18.46 -6.33
CA GLY A 194 -7.45 -18.51 -5.10
C GLY A 194 -8.89 -18.00 -5.24
N PRO A 195 -9.61 -17.78 -4.14
CA PRO A 195 -11.02 -17.40 -4.16
C PRO A 195 -11.30 -16.10 -4.91
N CYS A 196 -10.42 -15.12 -4.80
CA CYS A 196 -10.55 -13.83 -5.49
C CYS A 196 -10.54 -14.00 -7.02
N ALA A 197 -9.67 -14.86 -7.53
CA ALA A 197 -9.52 -15.09 -8.97
C ALA A 197 -10.78 -15.64 -9.65
N THR A 198 -11.65 -16.31 -8.89
CA THR A 198 -12.90 -16.88 -9.44
C THR A 198 -13.94 -15.80 -9.81
N PHE A 199 -13.83 -14.59 -9.28
CA PHE A 199 -14.79 -13.50 -9.47
C PHE A 199 -14.32 -12.44 -10.47
N LEU A 200 -13.06 -12.49 -10.90
CA LEU A 200 -12.43 -11.43 -11.67
C LEU A 200 -12.02 -11.93 -13.05
N ASP A 201 -12.33 -11.16 -14.09
CA ASP A 201 -11.79 -11.38 -15.44
C ASP A 201 -10.38 -10.74 -15.52
N PHE A 202 -9.36 -11.54 -15.16
CA PHE A 202 -7.97 -11.10 -15.09
C PHE A 202 -7.34 -10.62 -16.40
N LYS A 203 -7.96 -10.88 -17.53
CA LYS A 203 -7.47 -10.37 -18.83
C LYS A 203 -7.53 -8.85 -18.94
N MET A 204 -8.25 -8.20 -18.02
CA MET A 204 -8.52 -6.76 -18.04
C MET A 204 -7.65 -5.96 -17.06
N HIS A 205 -6.89 -6.61 -16.17
CA HIS A 205 -6.26 -5.91 -15.05
C HIS A 205 -4.74 -6.07 -15.04
N LYS A 206 -4.07 -5.27 -15.87
CA LYS A 206 -2.63 -5.01 -15.68
C LYS A 206 -2.48 -4.03 -14.51
N ASN A 207 -1.42 -4.20 -13.73
CA ASN A 207 -1.09 -3.25 -12.69
C ASN A 207 -0.54 -1.96 -13.33
N GLU A 208 -1.44 -1.09 -13.76
CA GLU A 208 -1.16 0.25 -14.29
C GLU A 208 -1.31 1.32 -13.20
N ALA A 209 -1.00 0.98 -11.94
CA ALA A 209 -1.13 1.92 -10.84
C ALA A 209 -0.40 3.24 -11.17
N PRO A 210 -1.07 4.40 -11.09
CA PRO A 210 -0.44 5.69 -11.39
C PRO A 210 0.83 5.95 -10.57
N ALA A 211 0.94 5.32 -9.40
CA ALA A 211 2.13 5.36 -8.56
C ALA A 211 3.37 4.81 -9.25
N ILE A 212 3.26 3.72 -10.04
CA ILE A 212 4.39 3.11 -10.75
C ILE A 212 5.01 4.13 -11.69
N ALA A 213 4.20 4.68 -12.60
CA ALA A 213 4.65 5.68 -13.57
C ALA A 213 5.26 6.91 -12.87
N ARG A 214 4.63 7.36 -11.79
CA ARG A 214 5.11 8.52 -11.04
C ARG A 214 6.47 8.26 -10.37
N PHE A 215 6.68 7.12 -9.72
CA PHE A 215 7.97 6.77 -9.15
C PHE A 215 9.08 6.70 -10.21
N GLN A 216 8.79 6.09 -11.35
CA GLN A 216 9.76 5.92 -12.43
C GLN A 216 10.09 7.22 -13.17
N GLN A 217 9.15 8.15 -13.29
CA GLN A 217 9.30 9.39 -14.07
C GLN A 217 9.77 10.56 -13.21
N ASP A 218 9.19 10.72 -12.01
CA ASP A 218 9.38 11.92 -11.19
C ASP A 218 10.62 11.81 -10.28
N ILE A 219 11.07 10.56 -9.92
CA ILE A 219 12.24 10.35 -9.04
C ILE A 219 13.52 10.17 -9.90
N PRO A 220 14.53 11.07 -9.80
CA PRO A 220 15.75 10.96 -10.59
C PRO A 220 16.49 9.64 -10.44
N GLY A 221 16.56 9.09 -9.22
CA GLY A 221 17.24 7.82 -8.93
C GLY A 221 16.55 6.59 -9.51
N ALA A 222 15.34 6.71 -10.06
CA ALA A 222 14.66 5.64 -10.76
C ALA A 222 15.06 5.53 -12.25
N ARG A 223 15.59 6.62 -12.82
CA ARG A 223 15.85 6.69 -14.25
C ARG A 223 16.97 5.76 -14.68
N GLY A 224 16.75 5.04 -15.78
CA GLY A 224 17.75 4.13 -16.35
C GLY A 224 17.91 2.80 -15.62
N LEU A 225 17.12 2.53 -14.57
CA LEU A 225 17.05 1.23 -13.93
C LEU A 225 16.11 0.28 -14.68
N ASN A 226 16.39 -1.00 -14.60
CA ASN A 226 15.53 -2.06 -15.12
C ASN A 226 14.42 -2.36 -14.10
N HIS A 227 13.36 -1.58 -14.13
CA HIS A 227 12.19 -1.82 -13.29
C HIS A 227 11.54 -3.17 -13.58
N VAL A 228 11.06 -3.84 -12.56
CA VAL A 228 10.60 -5.23 -12.65
C VAL A 228 9.08 -5.31 -12.45
N THR A 229 8.45 -6.19 -13.20
CA THR A 229 7.08 -6.64 -12.92
C THR A 229 7.15 -8.07 -12.41
N ILE A 230 6.72 -8.30 -11.17
CA ILE A 230 6.67 -9.62 -10.55
C ILE A 230 5.43 -10.35 -11.08
N ALA A 231 5.67 -11.45 -11.77
CA ALA A 231 4.59 -12.30 -12.25
C ALA A 231 3.91 -13.05 -11.08
N ASP A 232 2.77 -13.66 -11.34
CA ASP A 232 2.07 -14.58 -10.42
C ASP A 232 1.86 -14.06 -8.99
N SER A 233 1.81 -12.76 -8.81
CA SER A 233 1.53 -12.14 -7.52
C SER A 233 0.43 -11.10 -7.61
N GLY A 234 -0.32 -10.97 -6.52
CA GLY A 234 -1.25 -9.89 -6.25
C GLY A 234 -0.62 -8.80 -5.38
N HIS A 235 -1.44 -8.19 -4.56
CA HIS A 235 -1.01 -7.07 -3.70
C HIS A 235 0.12 -7.44 -2.74
N TYR A 236 0.09 -8.64 -2.19
CA TYR A 236 1.07 -9.15 -1.21
C TYR A 236 2.20 -9.92 -1.91
N THR A 237 3.01 -9.20 -2.68
CA THR A 237 4.10 -9.79 -3.49
C THR A 237 5.07 -10.63 -2.66
N GLN A 238 5.32 -10.26 -1.41
CA GLN A 238 6.21 -11.00 -0.50
C GLN A 238 5.68 -12.38 -0.10
N ASP A 239 4.36 -12.56 -0.10
CA ASP A 239 3.72 -13.84 0.18
C ASP A 239 3.56 -14.67 -1.09
N ASP A 240 3.04 -14.05 -2.16
CA ASP A 240 2.72 -14.74 -3.40
C ASP A 240 3.97 -15.14 -4.21
N ALA A 241 5.02 -14.30 -4.20
CA ALA A 241 6.25 -14.44 -5.00
C ALA A 241 7.50 -13.96 -4.25
N GLY A 242 7.62 -14.31 -2.95
CA GLY A 242 8.68 -13.82 -2.07
C GLY A 242 10.10 -14.17 -2.54
N GLU A 243 10.31 -15.36 -3.11
CA GLU A 243 11.62 -15.77 -3.65
C GLU A 243 12.05 -14.91 -4.85
N GLU A 244 11.12 -14.59 -5.75
CA GLU A 244 11.40 -13.71 -6.89
C GLU A 244 11.68 -12.28 -6.42
N LEU A 245 10.86 -11.74 -5.51
CA LEU A 245 11.08 -10.42 -4.93
C LEU A 245 12.44 -10.35 -4.21
N ALA A 246 12.80 -11.38 -3.44
CA ALA A 246 14.09 -11.45 -2.77
C ALA A 246 15.26 -11.48 -3.77
N ARG A 247 15.16 -12.27 -4.85
CA ARG A 247 16.16 -12.30 -5.91
C ARG A 247 16.37 -10.93 -6.56
N VAL A 248 15.26 -10.24 -6.90
CA VAL A 248 15.31 -8.88 -7.46
C VAL A 248 15.96 -7.90 -6.48
N ALA A 249 15.59 -7.97 -5.18
CA ALA A 249 16.16 -7.10 -4.15
C ALA A 249 17.67 -7.34 -3.97
N ILE A 250 18.12 -8.60 -3.90
CA ILE A 250 19.53 -8.94 -3.76
C ILE A 250 20.33 -8.44 -4.98
N GLU A 251 19.85 -8.72 -6.19
CA GLU A 251 20.50 -8.24 -7.42
C GLU A 251 20.60 -6.70 -7.40
N PHE A 252 19.51 -6.01 -7.14
CA PHE A 252 19.49 -4.55 -7.08
C PHE A 252 20.45 -3.99 -6.03
N PHE A 253 20.45 -4.51 -4.81
CA PHE A 253 21.30 -4.00 -3.73
C PHE A 253 22.78 -4.33 -3.89
N THR A 254 23.14 -5.33 -4.71
CA THR A 254 24.54 -5.71 -4.90
C THR A 254 25.14 -5.12 -6.17
N THR A 255 24.35 -4.65 -7.13
CA THR A 255 24.84 -4.15 -8.42
C THR A 255 24.76 -2.62 -8.55
N THR A 256 24.07 -1.93 -7.64
CA THR A 256 23.97 -0.48 -7.60
C THR A 256 24.57 0.09 -6.33
#